data_a204dc90d0ccf83719ae728d4712a355
#
_entry.id   a204dc90d0ccf83719ae728d4712a355
#
_cell.length_a   1.000
_cell.length_b   1.000
_cell.length_c   1.000
_cell.angle_alpha   90.00
_cell.angle_beta   90.00
_cell.angle_gamma   90.00
#
_symmetry.space_group_name_H-M   'P 1'
#
loop_
_entity.id
_entity.type
_entity.pdbx_description
1 polymer ?
#
loop_
_entity_poly.entity_id
_entity_poly.type
_entity_poly.pdbx_seq_one_letter_code
_entity_poly.pdbx_strand_id
1 'polypeptide(L)'
;MKNKNVIYRFQQQDNVHEIYIYDEIKKTGPFNWETWQYEDSETSAKHFKELLDAIPETDEIKIYFNSNGGSVDQGTAIYNMLKQHGSYKTGIVMGVCHSIAFTILQACDKRIMGQGTTAIIHDMWETVTGNAADLRAEADNLDVAMESCIALFMQRAKISEDEVREMMHKETTLSPQKALEYGFIDEIGLENLDTPEKPDDFTLQQVLKENEALKKQLCNKSEHERQLAEFYQLTHKEADKPKSNDWGSFFN
;
A
#
# COMPACT_ATOMS: atom_id res chain seq x y z
N MET A 1 9.75 -18.82 4.79
CA MET A 1 9.68 -18.18 3.46
C MET A 1 8.87 -16.92 3.65
N LYS A 2 9.51 -15.73 3.65
CA LYS A 2 8.80 -14.45 3.71
C LYS A 2 8.16 -14.24 2.34
N ASN A 3 6.84 -14.34 2.24
CA ASN A 3 6.10 -13.82 1.11
C ASN A 3 6.31 -12.30 1.11
N LYS A 4 7.20 -11.83 0.25
CA LYS A 4 7.26 -10.41 -0.09
C LYS A 4 6.10 -10.15 -1.05
N ASN A 5 4.94 -9.83 -0.51
CA ASN A 5 3.92 -9.15 -1.28
C ASN A 5 4.47 -7.76 -1.56
N VAL A 6 4.88 -7.53 -2.79
CA VAL A 6 5.30 -6.20 -3.24
C VAL A 6 4.03 -5.39 -3.44
N ILE A 7 3.77 -4.47 -2.53
CA ILE A 7 2.51 -3.76 -2.45
C ILE A 7 2.58 -2.43 -3.21
N TYR A 8 3.73 -1.77 -3.18
CA TYR A 8 4.07 -0.67 -4.08
C TYR A 8 5.33 -1.04 -4.84
N ARG A 9 5.23 -1.15 -6.14
CA ARG A 9 6.37 -1.34 -7.01
C ARG A 9 6.57 -0.05 -7.81
N PHE A 10 7.77 0.48 -7.75
CA PHE A 10 8.20 1.58 -8.60
C PHE A 10 8.93 1.01 -9.81
N GLN A 11 8.49 1.35 -11.01
CA GLN A 11 9.15 1.01 -12.24
C GLN A 11 9.21 2.27 -13.11
N GLN A 12 10.38 2.60 -13.63
CA GLN A 12 10.58 3.76 -14.50
C GLN A 12 10.87 3.28 -15.91
N GLN A 13 10.17 3.83 -16.88
CA GLN A 13 10.45 3.69 -18.30
C GLN A 13 10.19 5.04 -18.99
N ASP A 14 11.22 5.62 -19.59
CA ASP A 14 11.15 6.82 -20.43
C ASP A 14 10.19 7.93 -19.97
N ASN A 15 10.40 8.50 -18.76
CA ASN A 15 9.55 9.54 -18.15
C ASN A 15 8.13 9.08 -17.73
N VAL A 16 7.89 7.78 -17.64
CA VAL A 16 6.66 7.20 -17.09
C VAL A 16 7.01 6.40 -15.85
N HIS A 17 6.35 6.72 -14.74
CA HIS A 17 6.54 6.04 -13.46
C HIS A 17 5.31 5.21 -13.15
N GLU A 18 5.52 3.96 -12.76
CA GLU A 18 4.44 3.06 -12.41
C GLU A 18 4.37 2.85 -10.90
N ILE A 19 3.19 3.07 -10.32
CA ILE A 19 2.90 2.82 -8.91
C ILE A 19 1.80 1.75 -8.84
N TYR A 20 1.97 0.78 -7.97
CA TYR A 20 1.00 -0.31 -7.79
C TYR A 20 0.37 -0.22 -6.42
N ILE A 21 -0.93 0.05 -6.34
CA ILE A 21 -1.73 0.02 -5.12
C ILE A 21 -2.43 -1.34 -5.05
N TYR A 22 -1.71 -2.31 -4.49
CA TYR A 22 -2.17 -3.67 -4.31
C TYR A 22 -2.29 -3.95 -2.81
N ASP A 23 -3.18 -4.87 -2.43
CA ASP A 23 -3.48 -5.20 -1.04
C ASP A 23 -4.20 -4.10 -0.24
N GLU A 24 -4.27 -4.28 1.08
CA GLU A 24 -4.95 -3.41 2.03
C GLU A 24 -4.13 -2.14 2.32
N ILE A 25 -4.78 -0.99 2.26
CA ILE A 25 -4.20 0.31 2.61
C ILE A 25 -4.20 0.45 4.13
N LYS A 26 -3.02 0.53 4.75
CA LYS A 26 -2.87 0.60 6.21
C LYS A 26 -1.61 1.32 6.65
N LYS A 27 -1.66 1.93 7.83
CA LYS A 27 -0.54 2.66 8.42
C LYS A 27 0.54 1.72 8.93
N THR A 28 0.11 0.65 9.60
CA THR A 28 0.98 -0.21 10.40
C THR A 28 1.29 -1.50 9.66
N GLY A 29 2.56 -1.81 9.54
CA GLY A 29 3.11 -3.04 8.99
C GLY A 29 3.25 -4.16 10.03
N PRO A 30 4.07 -5.18 9.76
CA PRO A 30 4.30 -6.27 10.68
C PRO A 30 5.00 -5.81 11.96
N PHE A 31 4.79 -6.56 13.06
CA PHE A 31 5.51 -6.35 14.30
C PHE A 31 6.95 -6.87 14.16
N ASN A 32 7.93 -6.01 14.46
CA ASN A 32 9.34 -6.38 14.46
C ASN A 32 9.76 -6.82 15.87
N TRP A 33 10.05 -8.11 16.03
CA TRP A 33 10.43 -8.71 17.30
C TRP A 33 11.84 -8.31 17.79
N GLU A 34 12.68 -7.75 16.91
CA GLU A 34 14.03 -7.28 17.27
C GLU A 34 13.97 -5.88 17.88
N THR A 35 13.14 -4.99 17.29
CA THR A 35 12.99 -3.60 17.74
C THR A 35 11.84 -3.41 18.71
N TRP A 36 10.98 -4.43 18.92
CA TRP A 36 9.76 -4.38 19.72
C TRP A 36 8.79 -3.27 19.27
N GLN A 37 8.75 -2.99 17.97
CA GLN A 37 7.90 -1.97 17.38
C GLN A 37 7.19 -2.52 16.14
N TYR A 38 6.09 -1.90 15.78
CA TYR A 38 5.48 -2.11 14.47
C TYR A 38 6.27 -1.33 13.43
N GLU A 39 6.56 -1.97 12.31
CA GLU A 39 7.13 -1.30 11.14
C GLU A 39 6.06 -0.43 10.45
N ASP A 40 6.46 0.57 9.68
CA ASP A 40 5.55 1.25 8.78
C ASP A 40 5.09 0.27 7.70
N SER A 41 3.81 0.35 7.31
CA SER A 41 3.33 -0.46 6.19
C SER A 41 3.89 0.07 4.87
N GLU A 42 4.21 -0.84 3.96
CA GLU A 42 4.53 -0.49 2.57
C GLU A 42 3.31 0.11 1.81
N THR A 43 2.09 0.02 2.39
CA THR A 43 0.86 0.65 1.87
C THR A 43 0.48 1.93 2.64
N SER A 44 1.34 2.42 3.50
CA SER A 44 1.10 3.66 4.25
C SER A 44 1.23 4.89 3.38
N ALA A 45 0.51 5.95 3.75
CA ALA A 45 0.64 7.26 3.12
C ALA A 45 2.08 7.82 3.21
N LYS A 46 2.81 7.48 4.27
CA LYS A 46 4.21 7.87 4.43
C LYS A 46 5.10 7.23 3.36
N HIS A 47 4.98 5.91 3.18
CA HIS A 47 5.75 5.20 2.15
C HIS A 47 5.36 5.68 0.74
N PHE A 48 4.05 5.89 0.50
CA PHE A 48 3.57 6.45 -0.76
C PHE A 48 4.17 7.83 -1.05
N LYS A 49 4.29 8.68 -0.01
CA LYS A 49 4.92 9.99 -0.16
C LYS A 49 6.39 9.89 -0.56
N GLU A 50 7.15 8.97 0.04
CA GLU A 50 8.55 8.75 -0.31
C GLU A 50 8.73 8.35 -1.78
N LEU A 51 7.82 7.52 -2.31
CA LEU A 51 7.79 7.14 -3.73
C LEU A 51 7.45 8.34 -4.61
N LEU A 52 6.42 9.10 -4.24
CA LEU A 52 5.92 10.22 -5.02
C LEU A 52 6.95 11.37 -5.08
N ASP A 53 7.66 11.65 -3.98
CA ASP A 53 8.70 12.68 -3.90
C ASP A 53 9.92 12.37 -4.80
N ALA A 54 10.10 11.12 -5.20
CA ALA A 54 11.16 10.71 -6.13
C ALA A 54 10.79 10.92 -7.60
N ILE A 55 9.53 11.25 -7.91
CA ILE A 55 9.03 11.46 -9.28
C ILE A 55 9.07 12.93 -9.64
N PRO A 56 9.74 13.31 -10.74
CA PRO A 56 9.66 14.67 -11.27
C PRO A 56 8.24 15.04 -11.69
N GLU A 57 7.79 16.23 -11.37
CA GLU A 57 6.44 16.71 -11.73
C GLU A 57 6.19 16.81 -13.25
N THR A 58 7.26 16.74 -14.06
CA THR A 58 7.19 16.73 -15.53
C THR A 58 6.91 15.35 -16.12
N ASP A 59 7.06 14.31 -15.32
CA ASP A 59 6.93 12.94 -15.77
C ASP A 59 5.47 12.45 -15.57
N GLU A 60 5.08 11.41 -16.30
CA GLU A 60 3.76 10.79 -16.14
C GLU A 60 3.76 9.73 -15.04
N ILE A 61 2.61 9.55 -14.38
CA ILE A 61 2.41 8.50 -13.38
C ILE A 61 1.27 7.59 -13.84
N LYS A 62 1.55 6.30 -13.96
CA LYS A 62 0.52 5.24 -14.10
C LYS A 62 0.32 4.56 -12.75
N ILE A 63 -0.90 4.53 -12.25
CA ILE A 63 -1.24 3.94 -10.96
C ILE A 63 -2.15 2.75 -11.19
N TYR A 64 -1.66 1.56 -10.87
CA TYR A 64 -2.39 0.32 -11.03
C TYR A 64 -3.07 -0.09 -9.73
N PHE A 65 -4.37 -0.34 -9.79
CA PHE A 65 -5.20 -0.67 -8.64
C PHE A 65 -5.62 -2.13 -8.66
N ASN A 66 -5.37 -2.83 -7.56
CA ASN A 66 -5.95 -4.11 -7.23
C ASN A 66 -6.04 -4.23 -5.69
N SER A 67 -6.96 -3.46 -5.10
CA SER A 67 -7.05 -3.28 -3.64
C SER A 67 -8.49 -3.28 -3.16
N ASN A 68 -8.74 -3.91 -2.02
CA ASN A 68 -10.02 -3.86 -1.32
C ASN A 68 -10.19 -2.57 -0.47
N GLY A 69 -9.23 -1.66 -0.49
CA GLY A 69 -9.27 -0.45 0.33
C GLY A 69 -8.56 -0.63 1.66
N GLY A 70 -9.10 -0.06 2.73
CA GLY A 70 -8.53 -0.10 4.09
C GLY A 70 -8.68 1.20 4.86
N SER A 71 -7.60 1.71 5.48
CA SER A 71 -7.63 2.92 6.32
C SER A 71 -8.00 4.17 5.52
N VAL A 72 -9.09 4.82 5.92
CA VAL A 72 -9.60 6.05 5.32
C VAL A 72 -8.58 7.18 5.43
N ASP A 73 -7.95 7.35 6.59
CA ASP A 73 -6.94 8.40 6.82
C ASP A 73 -5.75 8.26 5.88
N GLN A 74 -5.23 7.03 5.71
CA GLN A 74 -4.12 6.77 4.82
C GLN A 74 -4.51 7.02 3.36
N GLY A 75 -5.67 6.54 2.95
CA GLY A 75 -6.15 6.71 1.58
C GLY A 75 -6.48 8.16 1.24
N THR A 76 -7.07 8.92 2.16
CA THR A 76 -7.32 10.35 1.99
C THR A 76 -6.02 11.15 1.89
N ALA A 77 -5.00 10.79 2.67
CA ALA A 77 -3.69 11.41 2.56
C ALA A 77 -3.05 11.12 1.19
N ILE A 78 -3.12 9.88 0.70
CA ILE A 78 -2.65 9.49 -0.64
C ILE A 78 -3.41 10.27 -1.73
N TYR A 79 -4.74 10.35 -1.64
CA TYR A 79 -5.54 11.15 -2.56
C TYR A 79 -5.04 12.60 -2.66
N ASN A 80 -4.86 13.25 -1.51
CA ASN A 80 -4.43 14.65 -1.47
C ASN A 80 -3.01 14.84 -2.01
N MET A 81 -2.08 13.92 -1.72
CA MET A 81 -0.74 13.95 -2.27
C MET A 81 -0.75 13.82 -3.80
N LEU A 82 -1.55 12.92 -4.35
CA LEU A 82 -1.74 12.79 -5.80
C LEU A 82 -2.33 14.05 -6.43
N LYS A 83 -3.33 14.66 -5.77
CA LYS A 83 -3.93 15.92 -6.25
C LYS A 83 -2.94 17.08 -6.24
N GLN A 84 -2.02 17.10 -5.28
CA GLN A 84 -1.00 18.15 -5.16
C GLN A 84 0.15 17.98 -6.16
N HIS A 85 0.49 16.75 -6.55
CA HIS A 85 1.60 16.46 -7.45
C HIS A 85 1.30 16.91 -8.88
N GLY A 86 2.24 17.61 -9.54
CA GLY A 86 2.05 18.23 -10.85
C GLY A 86 1.99 17.27 -12.04
N SER A 87 2.45 16.02 -11.90
CA SER A 87 2.42 14.99 -12.95
C SER A 87 1.01 14.74 -13.48
N TYR A 88 0.90 14.35 -14.75
CA TYR A 88 -0.32 13.73 -15.28
C TYR A 88 -0.45 12.30 -14.77
N LYS A 89 -1.61 11.95 -14.20
CA LYS A 89 -1.85 10.68 -13.52
C LYS A 89 -2.91 9.87 -14.23
N THR A 90 -2.57 8.65 -14.65
CA THR A 90 -3.52 7.66 -15.18
C THR A 90 -3.74 6.56 -14.15
N GLY A 91 -4.94 6.45 -13.60
CA GLY A 91 -5.34 5.37 -12.70
C GLY A 91 -5.97 4.21 -13.48
N ILE A 92 -5.52 3.00 -13.23
CA ILE A 92 -5.87 1.81 -13.99
C ILE A 92 -6.30 0.69 -13.03
N VAL A 93 -7.56 0.29 -13.08
CA VAL A 93 -8.07 -0.82 -12.27
C VAL A 93 -7.82 -2.13 -13.00
N MET A 94 -7.04 -3.03 -12.38
CA MET A 94 -6.63 -4.31 -12.94
C MET A 94 -7.46 -5.49 -12.46
N GLY A 95 -8.05 -5.41 -11.28
CA GLY A 95 -8.90 -6.44 -10.68
C GLY A 95 -10.00 -5.80 -9.86
N VAL A 96 -9.72 -5.43 -8.64
CA VAL A 96 -10.67 -4.77 -7.74
C VAL A 96 -10.16 -3.39 -7.33
N CYS A 97 -11.09 -2.46 -7.15
CA CYS A 97 -10.80 -1.13 -6.62
C CYS A 97 -11.95 -0.72 -5.68
N HIS A 98 -11.85 -1.18 -4.43
CA HIS A 98 -12.96 -1.08 -3.49
C HIS A 98 -12.70 -0.03 -2.41
N SER A 99 -13.79 0.55 -1.88
CA SER A 99 -13.74 1.44 -0.73
C SER A 99 -12.77 2.62 -0.95
N ILE A 100 -11.89 2.91 0.00
CA ILE A 100 -10.96 4.03 -0.09
C ILE A 100 -9.99 3.94 -1.28
N ALA A 101 -9.71 2.75 -1.83
CA ALA A 101 -8.92 2.61 -3.06
C ALA A 101 -9.63 3.25 -4.25
N PHE A 102 -10.96 3.13 -4.33
CA PHE A 102 -11.76 3.77 -5.39
C PHE A 102 -11.83 5.29 -5.21
N THR A 103 -11.77 5.77 -3.98
CA THR A 103 -11.62 7.21 -3.69
C THR A 103 -10.25 7.71 -4.17
N ILE A 104 -9.16 6.97 -3.93
CA ILE A 104 -7.83 7.34 -4.43
C ILE A 104 -7.80 7.43 -5.96
N LEU A 105 -8.48 6.52 -6.66
CA LEU A 105 -8.62 6.55 -8.11
C LEU A 105 -9.19 7.91 -8.60
N GLN A 106 -10.07 8.55 -7.82
CA GLN A 106 -10.66 9.84 -8.18
C GLN A 106 -9.64 10.99 -8.20
N ALA A 107 -8.45 10.80 -7.61
CA ALA A 107 -7.36 11.78 -7.70
C ALA A 107 -6.66 11.79 -9.07
N CYS A 108 -6.83 10.74 -9.88
CA CYS A 108 -6.19 10.61 -11.18
C CYS A 108 -6.86 11.49 -12.24
N ASP A 109 -6.06 12.00 -13.18
CA ASP A 109 -6.53 12.82 -14.30
C ASP A 109 -7.32 11.98 -15.31
N LYS A 110 -6.85 10.77 -15.60
CA LYS A 110 -7.53 9.74 -16.37
C LYS A 110 -7.76 8.49 -15.53
N ARG A 111 -8.98 7.93 -15.57
CA ARG A 111 -9.40 6.77 -14.76
C ARG A 111 -9.92 5.70 -15.68
N ILE A 112 -9.34 4.52 -15.61
CA ILE A 112 -9.62 3.40 -16.51
C ILE A 112 -9.95 2.16 -15.68
N MET A 113 -11.00 1.45 -16.06
CA MET A 113 -11.30 0.12 -15.52
C MET A 113 -11.16 -0.95 -16.60
N GLY A 114 -10.37 -1.98 -16.32
CA GLY A 114 -10.26 -3.16 -17.18
C GLY A 114 -11.59 -3.92 -17.29
N GLN A 115 -11.76 -4.72 -18.34
CA GLN A 115 -12.91 -5.60 -18.47
C GLN A 115 -12.96 -6.62 -17.33
N GLY A 116 -14.14 -6.82 -16.74
CA GLY A 116 -14.35 -7.76 -15.65
C GLY A 116 -13.87 -7.29 -14.28
N THR A 117 -13.35 -6.07 -14.16
CA THR A 117 -13.00 -5.46 -12.87
C THR A 117 -14.24 -4.96 -12.12
N THR A 118 -14.10 -4.74 -10.82
CA THR A 118 -15.17 -4.20 -9.99
C THR A 118 -14.69 -3.07 -9.09
N ALA A 119 -15.60 -2.14 -8.81
CA ALA A 119 -15.44 -1.16 -7.74
C ALA A 119 -16.57 -1.35 -6.71
N ILE A 120 -16.30 -1.05 -5.44
CA ILE A 120 -17.32 -1.03 -4.38
C ILE A 120 -17.24 0.31 -3.67
N ILE A 121 -18.41 0.94 -3.51
CA ILE A 121 -18.60 2.10 -2.62
C ILE A 121 -19.58 1.70 -1.51
N HIS A 122 -19.24 2.08 -0.29
CA HIS A 122 -20.02 1.75 0.90
C HIS A 122 -19.83 2.79 2.00
N ASP A 123 -20.73 2.79 2.98
CA ASP A 123 -20.60 3.61 4.18
C ASP A 123 -19.32 3.27 4.92
N MET A 124 -18.69 4.27 5.52
CA MET A 124 -17.54 4.06 6.38
C MET A 124 -17.96 3.30 7.62
N TRP A 125 -17.09 2.42 8.09
CA TRP A 125 -17.31 1.68 9.32
C TRP A 125 -16.02 1.59 10.14
N GLU A 126 -16.18 1.54 11.44
CA GLU A 126 -15.07 1.38 12.38
C GLU A 126 -15.48 0.49 13.54
N THR A 127 -14.49 -0.12 14.20
CA THR A 127 -14.71 -0.88 15.43
C THR A 127 -14.30 -0.03 16.62
N VAL A 128 -15.28 0.34 17.44
CA VAL A 128 -15.09 1.23 18.60
C VAL A 128 -15.54 0.55 19.88
N THR A 129 -14.78 0.74 20.94
CA THR A 129 -15.12 0.33 22.29
C THR A 129 -15.11 1.54 23.20
N GLY A 130 -16.23 1.81 23.88
CA GLY A 130 -16.36 2.97 24.75
C GLY A 130 -17.70 2.99 25.48
N ASN A 131 -17.95 4.03 26.26
CA ASN A 131 -19.23 4.30 26.85
C ASN A 131 -20.22 4.91 25.83
N ALA A 132 -21.48 5.13 26.23
CA ALA A 132 -22.51 5.62 25.30
C ALA A 132 -22.21 7.02 24.72
N ALA A 133 -21.43 7.85 25.40
CA ALA A 133 -21.02 9.17 24.88
C ALA A 133 -19.92 9.00 23.83
N ASP A 134 -18.93 8.13 24.09
CA ASP A 134 -17.85 7.83 23.17
C ASP A 134 -18.38 7.25 21.86
N LEU A 135 -19.34 6.31 21.93
CA LEU A 135 -19.94 5.69 20.73
C LEU A 135 -20.73 6.70 19.89
N ARG A 136 -21.43 7.66 20.54
CA ARG A 136 -22.14 8.71 19.78
C ARG A 136 -21.17 9.68 19.13
N ALA A 137 -20.13 10.09 19.84
CA ALA A 137 -19.11 10.97 19.28
C ALA A 137 -18.42 10.34 18.07
N GLU A 138 -18.18 9.02 18.11
CA GLU A 138 -17.58 8.32 16.98
C GLU A 138 -18.54 8.16 15.81
N ALA A 139 -19.83 7.96 16.05
CA ALA A 139 -20.84 7.99 14.99
C ALA A 139 -20.88 9.36 14.30
N ASP A 140 -20.84 10.47 15.05
CA ASP A 140 -20.77 11.82 14.50
C ASP A 140 -19.49 12.04 13.67
N ASN A 141 -18.33 11.47 14.09
CA ASN A 141 -17.08 11.53 13.34
C ASN A 141 -17.16 10.76 12.01
N LEU A 142 -17.79 9.58 12.01
CA LEU A 142 -18.02 8.80 10.80
C LEU A 142 -18.91 9.55 9.80
N ASP A 143 -19.95 10.25 10.28
CA ASP A 143 -20.80 11.07 9.43
C ASP A 143 -19.99 12.20 8.76
N VAL A 144 -19.12 12.89 9.50
CA VAL A 144 -18.22 13.93 8.94
C VAL A 144 -17.25 13.33 7.89
N ALA A 145 -16.69 12.16 8.16
CA ALA A 145 -15.81 11.49 7.25
C ALA A 145 -16.54 11.04 5.96
N MET A 146 -17.80 10.56 6.11
CA MET A 146 -18.68 10.23 4.98
C MET A 146 -18.93 11.45 4.07
N GLU A 147 -19.32 12.58 4.64
CA GLU A 147 -19.53 13.83 3.89
C GLU A 147 -18.29 14.20 3.09
N SER A 148 -17.12 14.11 3.72
CA SER A 148 -15.84 14.40 3.09
C SER A 148 -15.55 13.47 1.91
N CYS A 149 -15.83 12.16 2.05
CA CYS A 149 -15.64 11.18 0.98
C CYS A 149 -16.61 11.39 -0.19
N ILE A 150 -17.88 11.65 0.10
CA ILE A 150 -18.89 11.95 -0.92
C ILE A 150 -18.48 13.17 -1.74
N ALA A 151 -18.00 14.22 -1.08
CA ALA A 151 -17.52 15.43 -1.76
C ALA A 151 -16.39 15.13 -2.78
N LEU A 152 -15.54 14.13 -2.53
CA LEU A 152 -14.50 13.71 -3.47
C LEU A 152 -15.11 13.04 -4.72
N PHE A 153 -16.11 12.18 -4.56
CA PHE A 153 -16.82 11.58 -5.69
C PHE A 153 -17.58 12.63 -6.51
N MET A 154 -18.22 13.58 -5.85
CA MET A 154 -19.04 14.63 -6.50
C MET A 154 -18.23 15.58 -7.38
N GLN A 155 -16.90 15.64 -7.26
CA GLN A 155 -16.08 16.47 -8.15
C GLN A 155 -16.21 16.10 -9.62
N ARG A 156 -16.53 14.83 -9.93
CA ARG A 156 -16.61 14.32 -11.32
C ARG A 156 -17.82 13.42 -11.58
N ALA A 157 -18.63 13.12 -10.57
CA ALA A 157 -19.85 12.32 -10.71
C ALA A 157 -20.86 13.02 -11.66
N LYS A 158 -21.58 12.21 -12.44
CA LYS A 158 -22.65 12.64 -13.35
C LYS A 158 -24.05 12.36 -12.78
N ILE A 159 -24.11 11.90 -11.54
CA ILE A 159 -25.31 11.59 -10.78
C ILE A 159 -25.40 12.51 -9.56
N SER A 160 -26.57 12.56 -8.94
CA SER A 160 -26.79 13.40 -7.76
C SER A 160 -26.04 12.88 -6.52
N GLU A 161 -25.81 13.76 -5.56
CA GLU A 161 -25.24 13.40 -4.27
C GLU A 161 -26.11 12.40 -3.52
N ASP A 162 -27.44 12.55 -3.58
CA ASP A 162 -28.38 11.62 -2.95
C ASP A 162 -28.26 10.21 -3.53
N GLU A 163 -28.04 10.07 -4.85
CA GLU A 163 -27.81 8.78 -5.49
C GLU A 163 -26.48 8.15 -5.03
N VAL A 164 -25.42 8.96 -4.89
CA VAL A 164 -24.13 8.48 -4.36
C VAL A 164 -24.29 8.00 -2.92
N ARG A 165 -24.99 8.75 -2.06
CA ARG A 165 -25.30 8.37 -0.68
C ARG A 165 -26.06 7.05 -0.63
N GLU A 166 -27.11 6.93 -1.42
CA GLU A 166 -27.93 5.72 -1.45
C GLU A 166 -27.11 4.50 -1.90
N MET A 167 -26.24 4.67 -2.89
CA MET A 167 -25.34 3.59 -3.32
C MET A 167 -24.33 3.21 -2.25
N MET A 168 -23.76 4.17 -1.51
CA MET A 168 -22.84 3.88 -0.42
C MET A 168 -23.58 3.16 0.72
N HIS A 169 -24.75 3.63 1.11
CA HIS A 169 -25.57 2.98 2.14
C HIS A 169 -25.97 1.54 1.78
N LYS A 170 -26.12 1.23 0.50
CA LYS A 170 -26.46 -0.12 -0.01
C LYS A 170 -25.23 -0.99 -0.27
N GLU A 171 -24.03 -0.50 -0.01
CA GLU A 171 -22.79 -1.21 -0.37
C GLU A 171 -22.81 -1.66 -1.84
N THR A 172 -22.73 -0.69 -2.74
CA THR A 172 -22.94 -0.95 -4.16
C THR A 172 -21.67 -1.38 -4.87
N THR A 173 -21.76 -2.54 -5.53
CA THR A 173 -20.75 -3.01 -6.48
C THR A 173 -21.01 -2.41 -7.86
N LEU A 174 -20.01 -1.75 -8.43
CA LEU A 174 -20.04 -1.12 -9.73
C LEU A 174 -19.25 -1.97 -10.75
N SER A 175 -19.90 -2.25 -11.88
CA SER A 175 -19.20 -2.72 -13.08
C SER A 175 -18.50 -1.55 -13.77
N PRO A 176 -17.53 -1.79 -14.68
CA PRO A 176 -16.91 -0.72 -15.46
C PRO A 176 -17.93 0.15 -16.22
N GLN A 177 -18.99 -0.48 -16.75
CA GLN A 177 -20.06 0.21 -17.48
C GLN A 177 -20.82 1.19 -16.57
N LYS A 178 -21.17 0.75 -15.36
CA LYS A 178 -21.86 1.61 -14.39
C LYS A 178 -20.96 2.72 -13.87
N ALA A 179 -19.69 2.42 -13.60
CA ALA A 179 -18.72 3.42 -13.18
C ALA A 179 -18.51 4.51 -14.25
N LEU A 180 -18.51 4.14 -15.54
CA LEU A 180 -18.43 5.07 -16.66
C LEU A 180 -19.71 5.92 -16.79
N GLU A 181 -20.87 5.29 -16.72
CA GLU A 181 -22.18 5.94 -16.77
C GLU A 181 -22.30 7.02 -15.68
N TYR A 182 -21.87 6.70 -14.46
CA TYR A 182 -21.94 7.59 -13.31
C TYR A 182 -20.80 8.64 -13.25
N GLY A 183 -19.84 8.57 -14.16
CA GLY A 183 -18.73 9.53 -14.25
C GLY A 183 -17.59 9.25 -13.28
N PHE A 184 -17.56 8.08 -12.66
CA PHE A 184 -16.47 7.67 -11.75
C PHE A 184 -15.23 7.20 -12.48
N ILE A 185 -15.32 6.87 -13.76
CA ILE A 185 -14.20 6.58 -14.65
C ILE A 185 -14.40 7.26 -16.02
N ASP A 186 -13.34 7.26 -16.81
CA ASP A 186 -13.28 7.93 -18.11
C ASP A 186 -13.24 6.94 -19.28
N GLU A 187 -12.75 5.70 -19.05
CA GLU A 187 -12.57 4.70 -20.12
C GLU A 187 -12.71 3.27 -19.57
N ILE A 188 -13.15 2.36 -20.44
CA ILE A 188 -13.24 0.92 -20.16
C ILE A 188 -12.31 0.16 -21.12
N GLY A 189 -11.56 -0.80 -20.61
CA GLY A 189 -10.63 -1.62 -21.39
C GLY A 189 -9.19 -1.16 -21.24
N LEU A 190 -8.27 -2.02 -21.61
CA LEU A 190 -6.83 -1.80 -21.46
C LEU A 190 -6.12 -1.79 -22.81
N GLU A 191 -6.88 -1.76 -23.92
CA GLU A 191 -6.36 -1.95 -25.29
C GLU A 191 -5.49 -0.78 -25.75
N ASN A 192 -5.72 0.42 -25.18
CA ASN A 192 -4.97 1.65 -25.49
C ASN A 192 -3.91 1.99 -24.43
N LEU A 193 -3.71 1.13 -23.44
CA LEU A 193 -2.55 1.27 -22.58
C LEU A 193 -1.36 0.77 -23.40
N ASP A 194 -0.35 1.61 -23.57
CA ASP A 194 0.96 1.15 -24.02
C ASP A 194 1.35 0.00 -23.10
N THR A 195 1.08 -1.21 -23.56
CA THR A 195 1.58 -2.39 -22.85
C THR A 195 3.10 -2.22 -22.86
N PRO A 196 3.76 -2.18 -21.69
CA PRO A 196 5.21 -2.26 -21.70
C PRO A 196 5.55 -3.45 -22.58
N GLU A 197 6.37 -3.24 -23.60
CA GLU A 197 6.85 -4.34 -24.44
C GLU A 197 7.23 -5.46 -23.48
N LYS A 198 6.67 -6.67 -23.73
CA LYS A 198 7.10 -7.83 -22.94
C LYS A 198 8.62 -7.79 -22.96
N PRO A 199 9.31 -7.75 -21.80
CA PRO A 199 10.75 -7.74 -21.80
C PRO A 199 11.18 -8.83 -22.75
N ASP A 200 11.99 -8.48 -23.75
CA ASP A 200 12.53 -9.49 -24.67
C ASP A 200 13.20 -10.59 -23.83
N ASP A 201 13.32 -11.78 -24.38
CA ASP A 201 13.93 -12.92 -23.68
C ASP A 201 15.32 -12.58 -23.12
N PHE A 202 16.01 -11.60 -23.72
CA PHE A 202 17.30 -11.10 -23.27
C PHE A 202 17.18 -10.32 -21.95
N THR A 203 16.19 -9.43 -21.82
CA THR A 203 15.95 -8.64 -20.59
C THR A 203 15.49 -9.54 -19.44
N LEU A 204 14.63 -10.53 -19.73
CA LEU A 204 14.22 -11.52 -18.74
C LEU A 204 15.38 -12.38 -18.24
N GLN A 205 16.25 -12.84 -19.14
CA GLN A 205 17.45 -13.60 -18.79
C GLN A 205 18.45 -12.77 -17.99
N GLN A 206 18.58 -11.48 -18.31
CA GLN A 206 19.47 -10.57 -17.58
C GLN A 206 18.95 -10.32 -16.15
N VAL A 207 17.66 -10.05 -15.98
CA VAL A 207 17.02 -9.90 -14.67
C VAL A 207 17.10 -11.19 -13.85
N LEU A 208 16.90 -12.36 -14.47
CA LEU A 208 17.05 -13.64 -13.79
C LEU A 208 18.50 -13.86 -13.32
N LYS A 209 19.48 -13.53 -14.14
CA LYS A 209 20.91 -13.64 -13.84
C LYS A 209 21.34 -12.70 -12.70
N GLU A 210 20.83 -11.46 -12.70
CA GLU A 210 21.05 -10.50 -11.62
C GLU A 210 20.40 -10.94 -10.32
N ASN A 211 19.17 -11.47 -10.37
CA ASN A 211 18.49 -12.03 -9.21
C ASN A 211 19.23 -13.26 -8.62
N GLU A 212 19.81 -14.12 -9.47
CA GLU A 212 20.63 -15.23 -9.00
C GLU A 212 21.95 -14.75 -8.39
N ALA A 213 22.58 -13.70 -8.94
CA ALA A 213 23.78 -13.10 -8.39
C ALA A 213 23.50 -12.44 -7.03
N LEU A 214 22.39 -11.71 -6.90
CA LEU A 214 21.93 -11.13 -5.63
C LEU A 214 21.59 -12.19 -4.58
N LYS A 215 20.95 -13.30 -4.98
CA LYS A 215 20.69 -14.44 -4.08
C LYS A 215 21.99 -15.07 -3.56
N LYS A 216 23.00 -15.21 -4.43
CA LYS A 216 24.32 -15.72 -4.01
C LYS A 216 25.03 -14.76 -3.04
N GLN A 217 24.95 -13.45 -3.28
CA GLN A 217 25.52 -12.44 -2.37
C GLN A 217 24.83 -12.45 -1.00
N LEU A 218 23.51 -12.58 -0.96
CA LEU A 218 22.72 -12.70 0.27
C LEU A 218 23.05 -13.99 1.03
N CYS A 219 23.23 -15.10 0.32
CA CYS A 219 23.61 -16.38 0.92
C CYS A 219 25.02 -16.31 1.53
N ASN A 220 25.99 -15.73 0.82
CA ASN A 220 27.35 -15.54 1.30
C ASN A 220 27.41 -14.57 2.51
N LYS A 221 26.57 -13.54 2.52
CA LYS A 221 26.47 -12.60 3.64
C LYS A 221 25.93 -13.27 4.89
N SER A 222 24.89 -14.09 4.75
CA SER A 222 24.30 -14.84 5.88
C SER A 222 25.25 -15.92 6.43
N GLU A 223 26.07 -16.51 5.59
CA GLU A 223 27.08 -17.49 6.00
C GLU A 223 28.25 -16.83 6.73
N HIS A 224 28.67 -15.64 6.26
CA HIS A 224 29.68 -14.84 6.95
C HIS A 224 29.21 -14.35 8.32
N GLU A 225 27.94 -13.92 8.45
CA GLU A 225 27.33 -13.54 9.74
C GLU A 225 27.26 -14.74 10.70
N ARG A 226 26.97 -15.93 10.17
CA ARG A 226 26.96 -17.18 10.97
C ARG A 226 28.35 -17.55 11.45
N GLN A 227 29.38 -17.44 10.61
CA GLN A 227 30.77 -17.68 10.98
C GLN A 227 31.26 -16.67 12.01
N LEU A 228 30.88 -15.40 11.89
CA LEU A 228 31.17 -14.37 12.89
C LEU A 228 30.51 -14.68 14.25
N ALA A 229 29.24 -15.11 14.23
CA ALA A 229 28.54 -15.50 15.46
C ALA A 229 29.14 -16.74 16.13
N GLU A 230 29.55 -17.74 15.34
CA GLU A 230 30.28 -18.92 15.86
C GLU A 230 31.66 -18.53 16.44
N PHE A 231 32.39 -17.66 15.75
CA PHE A 231 33.66 -17.14 16.25
C PHE A 231 33.50 -16.37 17.56
N TYR A 232 32.44 -15.54 17.64
CA TYR A 232 32.12 -14.79 18.86
C TYR A 232 31.76 -15.70 20.03
N GLN A 233 31.02 -16.78 19.79
CA GLN A 233 30.68 -17.77 20.81
C GLN A 233 31.93 -18.58 21.26
N LEU A 234 32.86 -18.89 20.37
CA LEU A 234 34.09 -19.59 20.70
C LEU A 234 35.06 -18.72 21.51
N THR A 235 35.15 -17.43 21.19
CA THR A 235 36.08 -16.50 21.86
C THR A 235 35.57 -16.00 23.22
N HIS A 236 34.26 -16.06 23.48
CA HIS A 236 33.64 -15.59 24.72
C HIS A 236 33.18 -16.71 25.65
N LYS A 237 33.33 -17.98 25.25
CA LYS A 237 33.06 -19.15 26.14
C LYS A 237 34.03 -19.28 27.34
N GLU A 238 35.18 -18.60 27.32
CA GLU A 238 36.14 -18.61 28.44
C GLU A 238 35.88 -17.52 29.49
N ALA A 239 34.97 -16.56 29.24
CA ALA A 239 34.71 -15.45 30.17
C ALA A 239 33.67 -15.76 31.26
N ASP A 240 32.86 -16.80 31.10
CA ASP A 240 31.78 -17.15 32.02
C ASP A 240 32.03 -18.40 32.87
N LYS A 241 33.21 -18.55 33.40
CA LYS A 241 33.41 -19.44 34.59
C LYS A 241 33.18 -18.58 35.83
N PRO A 242 32.12 -18.83 36.63
CA PRO A 242 31.98 -18.15 37.90
C PRO A 242 33.18 -18.55 38.78
N LYS A 243 33.94 -17.55 39.21
CA LYS A 243 34.93 -17.77 40.30
C LYS A 243 34.12 -18.26 41.50
N SER A 244 34.39 -19.48 41.93
CA SER A 244 33.84 -20.03 43.16
C SER A 244 34.25 -19.13 44.31
N ASN A 245 33.39 -18.25 44.76
CA ASN A 245 33.54 -17.56 46.01
C ASN A 245 33.21 -18.56 47.12
N ASP A 246 34.27 -19.13 47.69
CA ASP A 246 34.19 -19.90 48.92
C ASP A 246 33.85 -18.96 50.08
N TRP A 247 32.56 -18.90 50.43
CA TRP A 247 32.03 -18.19 51.59
C TRP A 247 31.91 -19.08 52.83
N GLY A 248 32.60 -20.23 52.82
CA GLY A 248 32.52 -21.24 53.89
C GLY A 248 33.37 -20.97 55.13
N SER A 249 34.12 -19.86 55.26
CA SER A 249 35.09 -19.69 56.38
C SER A 249 34.80 -18.51 57.34
N PHE A 250 33.58 -18.01 57.41
CA PHE A 250 33.26 -16.88 58.31
C PHE A 250 32.21 -17.14 59.40
N PHE A 251 31.91 -18.42 59.69
CA PHE A 251 31.15 -18.78 60.89
C PHE A 251 31.85 -19.96 61.62
N ASN A 252 32.78 -19.61 62.48
CA ASN A 252 33.16 -20.25 63.73
C ASN A 252 33.76 -19.23 64.69
#